data_c45de7809843890a26ee2bdef4099974
#
_entry.id   c45de7809843890a26ee2bdef4099974
#
_cell.length_a   1.000
_cell.length_b   1.000
_cell.length_c   1.000
_cell.angle_alpha   90.00
_cell.angle_beta   90.00
_cell.angle_gamma   90.00
#
_symmetry.space_group_name_H-M   'P 1'
#
loop_
_entity.id
_entity.type
_entity.pdbx_description
1 polymer ?
#
loop_
_entity_poly.entity_id
_entity_poly.type
_entity_poly.pdbx_seq_one_letter_code
_entity_poly.pdbx_strand_id
1 'polypeptide(L)'
;EGLRGPALRVAREQIMPIMKTATTHLGQMMKGDRRFGENDFADKLILLEQTMPPEILAGFPDLYPMALEVYQGLIGCYMDQQLCPHYIDAMEQVGLPADSCRLSNNAAGVAVCDDFPKIGACVIANNMPCDSSTMNSQLIDRRLNLPSITADVPMRWEDRNTDKYALAQIKKTIAFIEEYTGEKFDEAAFWKVIEAHNEEVRNEMEKWEYVKTPYSPIGGTMGALYHAFYFTFSGGRLPVIREADKKILRLAERAYAEKTNCFPKARHRAIMWGGPACYWLQFPNWLYNCWGVLVVA
;
A
#
# COMPACT_ATOMS: atom_id res chain seq x y z
N GLU A 1 -1.68 20.53 -13.52
CA GLU A 1 -1.82 22.00 -13.51
C GLU A 1 -2.70 22.42 -12.33
N GLY A 2 -2.28 23.17 -11.39
CA GLY A 2 -3.07 23.67 -10.28
C GLY A 2 -2.36 23.67 -8.95
N LEU A 3 -1.41 22.76 -8.74
CA LEU A 3 -0.60 22.76 -7.54
C LEU A 3 0.48 23.83 -7.65
N ARG A 4 0.48 24.77 -6.71
CA ARG A 4 1.48 25.85 -6.60
C ARG A 4 1.95 26.02 -5.16
N GLY A 5 3.10 26.63 -5.00
CA GLY A 5 3.63 26.97 -3.67
C GLY A 5 3.74 25.76 -2.73
N PRO A 6 3.17 25.84 -1.51
CA PRO A 6 3.27 24.77 -0.53
C PRO A 6 2.67 23.44 -0.99
N ALA A 7 1.51 23.46 -1.67
CA ALA A 7 0.87 22.24 -2.18
C ALA A 7 1.74 21.49 -3.20
N LEU A 8 2.42 22.22 -4.10
CA LEU A 8 3.38 21.60 -5.04
C LEU A 8 4.58 21.00 -4.29
N ARG A 9 5.06 21.67 -3.24
CA ARG A 9 6.15 21.14 -2.41
C ARG A 9 5.74 19.87 -1.70
N VAL A 10 4.55 19.81 -1.11
CA VAL A 10 4.01 18.59 -0.48
C VAL A 10 3.93 17.47 -1.51
N ALA A 11 3.33 17.70 -2.66
CA ALA A 11 3.24 16.69 -3.72
C ALA A 11 4.63 16.16 -4.12
N ARG A 12 5.62 17.03 -4.27
CA ARG A 12 6.99 16.64 -4.60
C ARG A 12 7.62 15.79 -3.49
N GLU A 13 7.50 16.18 -2.22
CA GLU A 13 8.08 15.44 -1.10
C GLU A 13 7.38 14.08 -0.89
N GLN A 14 6.14 13.92 -1.33
CA GLN A 14 5.44 12.63 -1.33
C GLN A 14 5.85 11.76 -2.53
N ILE A 15 5.79 12.31 -3.74
CA ILE A 15 6.00 11.54 -4.98
C ILE A 15 7.44 11.03 -5.08
N MET A 16 8.44 11.84 -4.75
CA MET A 16 9.84 11.47 -4.99
C MET A 16 10.27 10.22 -4.21
N PRO A 17 9.99 10.08 -2.90
CA PRO A 17 10.29 8.85 -2.18
C PRO A 17 9.51 7.64 -2.70
N ILE A 18 8.23 7.83 -3.02
CA ILE A 18 7.37 6.78 -3.56
C ILE A 18 7.93 6.27 -4.89
N MET A 19 8.21 7.18 -5.83
CA MET A 19 8.76 6.84 -7.15
C MET A 19 10.09 6.12 -7.02
N LYS A 20 10.99 6.62 -6.18
CA LYS A 20 12.28 5.97 -5.94
C LYS A 20 12.11 4.56 -5.40
N THR A 21 11.27 4.38 -4.39
CA THR A 21 11.01 3.08 -3.77
C THR A 21 10.36 2.12 -4.76
N ALA A 22 9.28 2.55 -5.42
CA ALA A 22 8.57 1.74 -6.41
C ALA A 22 9.49 1.30 -7.57
N THR A 23 10.26 2.22 -8.14
CA THR A 23 11.20 1.91 -9.23
C THR A 23 12.27 0.92 -8.77
N THR A 24 12.80 1.10 -7.56
CA THR A 24 13.80 0.17 -7.02
C THR A 24 13.21 -1.23 -6.83
N HIS A 25 12.03 -1.35 -6.23
CA HIS A 25 11.37 -2.63 -6.01
C HIS A 25 11.00 -3.31 -7.34
N LEU A 26 10.41 -2.59 -8.28
CA LEU A 26 10.10 -3.14 -9.61
C LEU A 26 11.37 -3.63 -10.31
N GLY A 27 12.46 -2.86 -10.26
CA GLY A 27 13.74 -3.27 -10.81
C GLY A 27 14.30 -4.53 -10.16
N GLN A 28 14.17 -4.68 -8.85
CA GLN A 28 14.57 -5.89 -8.12
C GLN A 28 13.68 -7.07 -8.48
N MET A 29 12.37 -6.88 -8.56
CA MET A 29 11.42 -7.92 -8.97
C MET A 29 11.72 -8.43 -10.37
N MET A 30 11.97 -7.54 -11.33
CA MET A 30 12.31 -7.93 -12.70
C MET A 30 13.63 -8.72 -12.75
N LYS A 31 14.64 -8.34 -11.97
CA LYS A 31 15.89 -9.07 -11.86
C LYS A 31 15.74 -10.42 -11.16
N GLY A 32 14.85 -10.49 -10.18
CA GLY A 32 14.58 -11.68 -9.40
C GLY A 32 13.62 -12.67 -10.05
N ASP A 33 13.04 -12.35 -11.20
CA ASP A 33 12.12 -13.23 -11.90
C ASP A 33 12.84 -14.52 -12.36
N ARG A 34 12.42 -15.65 -11.82
CA ARG A 34 13.04 -16.96 -12.05
C ARG A 34 13.05 -17.41 -13.52
N ARG A 35 12.22 -16.78 -14.37
CA ARG A 35 12.24 -17.02 -15.83
C ARG A 35 13.52 -16.51 -16.49
N PHE A 36 14.22 -15.56 -15.85
CA PHE A 36 15.44 -14.94 -16.40
C PHE A 36 16.72 -15.33 -15.66
N GLY A 37 16.64 -16.24 -14.71
CA GLY A 37 17.76 -16.76 -13.95
C GLY A 37 17.50 -16.82 -12.45
N GLU A 38 18.39 -17.48 -11.71
CA GLU A 38 18.33 -17.51 -10.27
C GLU A 38 18.85 -16.21 -9.66
N ASN A 39 18.18 -15.76 -8.60
CA ASN A 39 18.54 -14.54 -7.89
C ASN A 39 18.07 -14.66 -6.44
N ASP A 40 18.95 -14.37 -5.50
CA ASP A 40 18.69 -14.44 -4.06
C ASP A 40 17.50 -13.53 -3.62
N PHE A 41 17.18 -12.50 -4.38
CA PHE A 41 16.05 -11.63 -4.09
C PHE A 41 14.69 -12.35 -4.27
N ALA A 42 14.61 -13.31 -5.18
CA ALA A 42 13.37 -14.05 -5.42
C ALA A 42 12.86 -14.73 -4.14
N ASP A 43 13.75 -15.26 -3.32
CA ASP A 43 13.43 -16.00 -2.10
C ASP A 43 13.33 -15.10 -0.87
N LYS A 44 13.61 -13.80 -1.03
CA LYS A 44 13.47 -12.78 0.03
C LYS A 44 12.21 -11.92 -0.10
N LEU A 45 11.46 -12.06 -1.18
CA LEU A 45 10.23 -11.31 -1.40
C LEU A 45 9.03 -12.05 -0.79
N ILE A 46 8.34 -11.39 0.12
CA ILE A 46 7.09 -11.88 0.70
C ILE A 46 5.92 -11.16 0.02
N LEU A 47 5.04 -11.94 -0.59
CA LEU A 47 3.83 -11.43 -1.21
C LEU A 47 2.76 -11.28 -0.14
N LEU A 48 2.23 -10.07 -0.02
CA LEU A 48 1.21 -9.72 0.98
C LEU A 48 -0.13 -9.48 0.27
N GLU A 49 -1.19 -9.99 0.86
CA GLU A 49 -2.51 -9.45 0.62
C GLU A 49 -2.59 -8.05 1.29
N GLN A 50 -3.26 -7.09 0.66
CA GLN A 50 -3.22 -5.67 1.05
C GLN A 50 -3.65 -5.41 2.50
N THR A 51 -4.54 -6.22 3.08
CA THR A 51 -5.01 -6.03 4.45
C THR A 51 -4.11 -6.67 5.49
N MET A 52 -3.12 -7.47 5.06
CA MET A 52 -2.12 -8.03 5.96
C MET A 52 -1.16 -6.92 6.41
N PRO A 53 -1.00 -6.69 7.73
CA PRO A 53 -0.08 -5.68 8.24
C PRO A 53 1.36 -5.95 7.79
N PRO A 54 1.96 -5.09 6.95
CA PRO A 54 3.33 -5.30 6.46
C PRO A 54 4.38 -5.14 7.57
N GLU A 55 3.99 -4.57 8.71
CA GLU A 55 4.83 -4.43 9.90
C GLU A 55 5.31 -5.77 10.46
N ILE A 56 4.61 -6.88 10.17
CA ILE A 56 5.08 -8.22 10.55
C ILE A 56 6.48 -8.49 9.98
N LEU A 57 6.79 -7.92 8.81
CA LEU A 57 8.11 -8.06 8.20
C LEU A 57 9.18 -7.15 8.82
N ALA A 58 8.81 -6.26 9.72
CA ALA A 58 9.77 -5.45 10.48
C ALA A 58 10.71 -6.30 11.34
N GLY A 59 10.24 -7.47 11.78
CA GLY A 59 11.05 -8.47 12.47
C GLY A 59 11.91 -9.35 11.55
N PHE A 60 11.84 -9.15 10.24
CA PHE A 60 12.65 -9.86 9.24
C PHE A 60 13.43 -8.86 8.39
N PRO A 61 14.58 -8.35 8.87
CA PRO A 61 15.30 -7.25 8.23
C PRO A 61 15.69 -7.50 6.77
N ASP A 62 15.94 -8.74 6.39
CA ASP A 62 16.38 -9.14 5.07
C ASP A 62 15.25 -9.52 4.11
N LEU A 63 13.99 -9.56 4.57
CA LEU A 63 12.82 -9.84 3.75
C LEU A 63 12.16 -8.53 3.25
N TYR A 64 11.54 -8.60 2.09
CA TYR A 64 10.92 -7.45 1.41
C TYR A 64 9.42 -7.69 1.23
N PRO A 65 8.54 -6.75 1.64
CA PRO A 65 7.11 -6.85 1.37
C PRO A 65 6.78 -6.42 -0.05
N MET A 66 5.79 -7.07 -0.64
CA MET A 66 5.11 -6.61 -1.85
C MET A 66 3.62 -6.93 -1.73
N ALA A 67 2.78 -5.92 -1.59
CA ALA A 67 1.34 -6.15 -1.64
C ALA A 67 0.89 -6.40 -3.08
N LEU A 68 0.16 -7.49 -3.23
CA LEU A 68 -0.32 -7.99 -4.52
C LEU A 68 -1.15 -6.93 -5.25
N GLU A 69 -2.04 -6.27 -4.53
CA GLU A 69 -2.94 -5.24 -5.08
C GLU A 69 -2.20 -3.95 -5.49
N VAL A 70 -1.04 -3.69 -4.92
CA VAL A 70 -0.23 -2.53 -5.29
C VAL A 70 0.59 -2.78 -6.54
N TYR A 71 1.06 -4.00 -6.75
CA TYR A 71 1.80 -4.34 -7.96
C TYR A 71 1.00 -4.00 -9.23
N GLN A 72 -0.25 -4.43 -9.31
CA GLN A 72 -1.12 -4.10 -10.44
C GLN A 72 -1.40 -2.59 -10.55
N GLY A 73 -1.53 -1.91 -9.42
CA GLY A 73 -1.69 -0.44 -9.41
C GLY A 73 -0.48 0.27 -9.98
N LEU A 74 0.73 -0.24 -9.74
CA LEU A 74 1.95 0.29 -10.36
C LEU A 74 1.94 0.08 -11.88
N ILE A 75 1.58 -1.11 -12.35
CA ILE A 75 1.46 -1.38 -13.79
C ILE A 75 0.46 -0.41 -14.41
N GLY A 76 -0.77 -0.34 -13.89
CA GLY A 76 -1.81 0.52 -14.43
C GLY A 76 -1.51 2.01 -14.35
N CYS A 77 -0.80 2.48 -13.30
CA CYS A 77 -0.47 3.90 -13.15
C CYS A 77 0.72 4.34 -13.99
N TYR A 78 1.73 3.48 -14.15
CA TYR A 78 3.02 3.86 -14.73
C TYR A 78 3.28 3.28 -16.12
N MET A 79 2.64 2.17 -16.46
CA MET A 79 2.88 1.50 -17.75
C MET A 79 1.71 1.71 -18.71
N ASP A 80 0.55 1.16 -18.40
CA ASP A 80 -0.62 1.27 -19.28
C ASP A 80 -1.92 1.12 -18.48
N GLN A 81 -2.73 2.17 -18.47
CA GLN A 81 -4.03 2.17 -17.80
C GLN A 81 -5.05 1.21 -18.42
N GLN A 82 -4.88 0.81 -19.68
CA GLN A 82 -5.75 -0.14 -20.36
C GLN A 82 -5.59 -1.58 -19.86
N LEU A 83 -4.49 -1.88 -19.18
CA LEU A 83 -4.25 -3.21 -18.62
C LEU A 83 -5.21 -3.53 -17.46
N CYS A 84 -5.63 -2.54 -16.68
CA CYS A 84 -6.55 -2.79 -15.57
C CYS A 84 -7.89 -3.42 -15.99
N PRO A 85 -8.62 -2.90 -16.98
CA PRO A 85 -9.81 -3.58 -17.54
C PRO A 85 -9.51 -4.98 -18.05
N HIS A 86 -8.39 -5.16 -18.76
CA HIS A 86 -8.00 -6.45 -19.30
C HIS A 86 -7.83 -7.52 -18.19
N TYR A 87 -7.19 -7.18 -17.09
CA TYR A 87 -7.03 -8.09 -15.95
C TYR A 87 -8.35 -8.41 -15.26
N ILE A 88 -9.24 -7.43 -15.15
CA ILE A 88 -10.59 -7.65 -14.60
C ILE A 88 -11.37 -8.61 -15.49
N ASP A 89 -11.36 -8.41 -16.81
CA ASP A 89 -12.04 -9.28 -17.76
C ASP A 89 -11.50 -10.72 -17.71
N ALA A 90 -10.18 -10.87 -17.57
CA ALA A 90 -9.55 -12.18 -17.40
C ALA A 90 -10.05 -12.91 -16.14
N MET A 91 -10.27 -12.17 -15.05
CA MET A 91 -10.81 -12.74 -13.82
C MET A 91 -12.26 -13.15 -13.94
N GLU A 92 -13.09 -12.39 -14.62
CA GLU A 92 -14.48 -12.77 -14.91
C GLU A 92 -14.56 -14.02 -15.79
N GLN A 93 -13.66 -14.17 -16.75
CA GLN A 93 -13.57 -15.37 -17.59
C GLN A 93 -13.20 -16.65 -16.83
N VAL A 94 -12.43 -16.54 -15.75
CA VAL A 94 -12.12 -17.71 -14.88
C VAL A 94 -13.18 -17.96 -13.80
N GLY A 95 -14.29 -17.20 -13.82
CA GLY A 95 -15.48 -17.45 -13.02
C GLY A 95 -15.59 -16.64 -11.73
N LEU A 96 -14.74 -15.62 -11.54
CA LEU A 96 -14.92 -14.71 -10.41
C LEU A 96 -16.09 -13.75 -10.66
N PRO A 97 -16.93 -13.51 -9.64
CA PRO A 97 -18.11 -12.69 -9.83
C PRO A 97 -17.77 -11.22 -10.10
N ALA A 98 -18.53 -10.62 -11.00
CA ALA A 98 -18.36 -9.22 -11.40
C ALA A 98 -18.63 -8.21 -10.27
N ASP A 99 -19.30 -8.61 -9.21
CA ASP A 99 -19.64 -7.79 -8.04
C ASP A 99 -18.60 -7.89 -6.91
N SER A 100 -17.53 -8.68 -7.09
CA SER A 100 -16.40 -8.72 -6.14
C SER A 100 -15.48 -7.50 -6.28
N CYS A 101 -14.60 -7.31 -5.29
CA CYS A 101 -13.71 -6.14 -5.25
C CYS A 101 -12.79 -6.07 -6.48
N ARG A 102 -12.90 -5.00 -7.26
CA ARG A 102 -12.10 -4.81 -8.49
C ARG A 102 -10.61 -4.64 -8.23
N LEU A 103 -10.23 -4.12 -7.07
CA LEU A 103 -8.83 -3.98 -6.70
C LEU A 103 -8.15 -5.35 -6.60
N SER A 104 -8.74 -6.26 -5.83
CA SER A 104 -8.23 -7.62 -5.65
C SER A 104 -8.34 -8.45 -6.93
N ASN A 105 -9.46 -8.32 -7.68
CA ASN A 105 -9.63 -9.00 -8.96
C ASN A 105 -8.56 -8.60 -9.96
N ASN A 106 -8.22 -7.32 -10.02
CA ASN A 106 -7.17 -6.83 -10.90
C ASN A 106 -5.80 -7.44 -10.53
N ALA A 107 -5.48 -7.53 -9.23
CA ALA A 107 -4.24 -8.16 -8.77
C ALA A 107 -4.15 -9.64 -9.18
N ALA A 108 -5.25 -10.39 -9.01
CA ALA A 108 -5.30 -11.79 -9.42
C ALA A 108 -5.28 -11.94 -10.95
N GLY A 109 -5.87 -11.00 -11.69
CA GLY A 109 -5.84 -10.97 -13.15
C GLY A 109 -4.42 -10.90 -13.72
N VAL A 110 -3.52 -10.15 -13.06
CA VAL A 110 -2.10 -10.13 -13.46
C VAL A 110 -1.47 -11.52 -13.39
N ALA A 111 -1.79 -12.30 -12.35
CA ALA A 111 -1.29 -13.65 -12.22
C ALA A 111 -1.98 -14.64 -13.19
N VAL A 112 -3.27 -14.44 -13.49
CA VAL A 112 -4.02 -15.24 -14.47
C VAL A 112 -3.49 -15.04 -15.89
N CYS A 113 -3.14 -13.81 -16.25
CA CYS A 113 -2.54 -13.47 -17.54
C CYS A 113 -1.05 -13.81 -17.65
N ASP A 114 -0.45 -14.38 -16.60
CA ASP A 114 0.99 -14.70 -16.53
C ASP A 114 1.91 -13.47 -16.60
N ASP A 115 1.38 -12.30 -16.27
CA ASP A 115 2.12 -11.03 -16.26
C ASP A 115 2.80 -10.74 -14.92
N PHE A 116 2.50 -11.54 -13.88
CA PHE A 116 3.20 -11.43 -12.60
C PHE A 116 4.58 -12.10 -12.68
N PRO A 117 5.65 -11.46 -12.18
CA PRO A 117 6.97 -12.09 -12.14
C PRO A 117 6.95 -13.40 -11.35
N LYS A 118 7.70 -14.41 -11.81
CA LYS A 118 7.85 -15.68 -11.07
C LYS A 118 8.83 -15.49 -9.93
N ILE A 119 8.36 -14.85 -8.88
CA ILE A 119 9.14 -14.36 -7.74
C ILE A 119 8.33 -14.53 -6.46
N GLY A 120 9.00 -14.57 -5.32
CA GLY A 120 8.42 -14.68 -3.98
C GLY A 120 8.79 -15.98 -3.28
N ALA A 121 8.98 -15.89 -1.98
CA ALA A 121 9.18 -17.04 -1.10
C ALA A 121 7.84 -17.67 -0.71
N CYS A 122 6.88 -16.83 -0.33
CA CYS A 122 5.53 -17.25 0.08
C CYS A 122 4.52 -16.13 -0.08
N VAL A 123 3.24 -16.48 0.07
CA VAL A 123 2.11 -15.56 0.12
C VAL A 123 1.53 -15.56 1.53
N ILE A 124 1.38 -14.39 2.12
CA ILE A 124 0.67 -14.23 3.40
C ILE A 124 -0.56 -13.34 3.20
N ALA A 125 -1.68 -13.80 3.69
CA ALA A 125 -2.97 -13.15 3.56
C ALA A 125 -3.68 -13.05 4.92
N ASN A 126 -4.74 -12.29 4.95
CA ASN A 126 -5.60 -12.08 6.09
C ASN A 126 -7.06 -12.15 5.61
N ASN A 127 -7.94 -12.77 6.37
CA ASN A 127 -9.37 -12.89 6.02
C ASN A 127 -10.18 -11.64 6.37
N MET A 128 -9.59 -10.66 7.03
CA MET A 128 -10.24 -9.43 7.48
C MET A 128 -9.60 -8.19 6.84
N PRO A 129 -10.39 -7.25 6.37
CA PRO A 129 -11.86 -7.19 6.33
C PRO A 129 -12.45 -7.69 4.99
N CYS A 130 -11.71 -8.35 4.13
CA CYS A 130 -12.06 -8.54 2.72
C CYS A 130 -12.00 -10.00 2.25
N ASP A 131 -13.16 -10.63 2.10
CA ASP A 131 -13.28 -11.99 1.55
C ASP A 131 -12.73 -12.09 0.12
N SER A 132 -12.90 -11.02 -0.68
CA SER A 132 -12.41 -10.97 -2.05
C SER A 132 -10.88 -11.04 -2.11
N SER A 133 -10.18 -10.33 -1.23
CA SER A 133 -8.72 -10.39 -1.12
C SER A 133 -8.22 -11.79 -0.77
N THR A 134 -8.88 -12.44 0.20
CA THR A 134 -8.54 -13.82 0.59
C THR A 134 -8.70 -14.79 -0.57
N MET A 135 -9.83 -14.72 -1.28
CA MET A 135 -10.10 -15.57 -2.43
C MET A 135 -9.09 -15.35 -3.56
N ASN A 136 -8.76 -14.10 -3.84
CA ASN A 136 -7.82 -13.75 -4.89
C ASN A 136 -6.36 -14.14 -4.53
N SER A 137 -5.95 -13.99 -3.27
CA SER A 137 -4.62 -14.44 -2.83
C SER A 137 -4.44 -15.94 -2.96
N GLN A 138 -5.48 -16.74 -2.69
CA GLN A 138 -5.48 -18.19 -2.92
C GLN A 138 -5.39 -18.58 -4.41
N LEU A 139 -5.89 -17.74 -5.30
CA LEU A 139 -5.71 -17.96 -6.74
C LEU A 139 -4.28 -17.62 -7.17
N ILE A 140 -3.73 -16.53 -6.65
CA ILE A 140 -2.39 -16.06 -6.96
C ILE A 140 -1.33 -17.07 -6.50
N ASP A 141 -1.45 -17.60 -5.27
CA ASP A 141 -0.51 -18.58 -4.75
C ASP A 141 -0.43 -19.84 -5.62
N ARG A 142 -1.60 -20.32 -6.08
CA ARG A 142 -1.69 -21.47 -7.00
C ARG A 142 -1.07 -21.17 -8.37
N ARG A 143 -1.30 -19.97 -8.91
CA ARG A 143 -0.74 -19.57 -10.20
C ARG A 143 0.75 -19.37 -10.16
N LEU A 144 1.28 -18.86 -9.05
CA LEU A 144 2.71 -18.69 -8.83
C LEU A 144 3.39 -19.95 -8.29
N ASN A 145 2.60 -20.95 -7.87
CA ASN A 145 3.06 -22.17 -7.20
C ASN A 145 3.91 -21.86 -5.94
N LEU A 146 3.38 -20.98 -5.10
CA LEU A 146 4.03 -20.56 -3.86
C LEU A 146 3.27 -21.12 -2.63
N PRO A 147 4.00 -21.46 -1.55
CA PRO A 147 3.37 -21.74 -0.27
C PRO A 147 2.59 -20.52 0.24
N SER A 148 1.46 -20.77 0.88
CA SER A 148 0.61 -19.67 1.38
C SER A 148 0.02 -19.95 2.75
N ILE A 149 -0.25 -18.86 3.48
CA ILE A 149 -1.00 -18.89 4.73
C ILE A 149 -1.99 -17.73 4.77
N THR A 150 -3.19 -18.01 5.29
CA THR A 150 -4.17 -16.95 5.62
C THR A 150 -4.30 -16.87 7.13
N ALA A 151 -4.01 -15.70 7.69
CA ALA A 151 -4.27 -15.40 9.10
C ALA A 151 -5.78 -15.24 9.31
N ASP A 152 -6.34 -16.08 10.15
CA ASP A 152 -7.77 -16.02 10.49
C ASP A 152 -7.97 -15.04 11.65
N VAL A 153 -8.36 -13.80 11.31
CA VAL A 153 -8.62 -12.73 12.27
C VAL A 153 -10.12 -12.61 12.50
N PRO A 154 -10.60 -12.72 13.77
CA PRO A 154 -12.03 -12.64 14.06
C PRO A 154 -12.61 -11.25 13.78
N MET A 155 -13.81 -11.22 13.19
CA MET A 155 -14.53 -9.95 12.96
C MET A 155 -15.03 -9.29 14.25
N ARG A 156 -15.26 -10.06 15.31
CA ARG A 156 -15.77 -9.57 16.61
C ARG A 156 -14.61 -9.35 17.57
N TRP A 157 -14.23 -8.11 17.73
CA TRP A 157 -13.14 -7.67 18.61
C TRP A 157 -13.57 -7.45 20.07
N GLU A 158 -14.85 -7.60 20.38
CA GLU A 158 -15.42 -7.35 21.71
C GLU A 158 -15.23 -8.53 22.71
N ASP A 159 -14.86 -9.71 22.21
CA ASP A 159 -14.61 -10.88 23.04
C ASP A 159 -13.14 -10.89 23.53
N ARG A 160 -12.94 -11.05 24.84
CA ARG A 160 -11.60 -11.15 25.46
C ARG A 160 -10.71 -12.28 24.91
N ASN A 161 -11.29 -13.26 24.25
CA ASN A 161 -10.55 -14.36 23.62
C ASN A 161 -10.07 -13.99 22.22
N THR A 162 -10.63 -12.97 21.60
CA THR A 162 -10.28 -12.51 20.24
C THR A 162 -8.82 -12.13 20.15
N ASP A 163 -8.31 -11.35 21.10
CA ASP A 163 -6.91 -10.92 21.12
C ASP A 163 -5.94 -12.11 21.19
N LYS A 164 -6.25 -13.08 22.03
CA LYS A 164 -5.43 -14.31 22.16
C LYS A 164 -5.43 -15.12 20.86
N TYR A 165 -6.60 -15.22 20.24
CA TYR A 165 -6.74 -15.93 18.98
C TYR A 165 -5.98 -15.22 17.85
N ALA A 166 -6.20 -13.91 17.69
CA ALA A 166 -5.49 -13.10 16.69
C ALA A 166 -3.96 -13.18 16.88
N LEU A 167 -3.48 -13.06 18.13
CA LEU A 167 -2.06 -13.20 18.43
C LEU A 167 -1.52 -14.58 18.06
N ALA A 168 -2.30 -15.64 18.30
CA ALA A 168 -1.91 -17.00 17.91
C ALA A 168 -1.79 -17.12 16.36
N GLN A 169 -2.70 -16.50 15.60
CA GLN A 169 -2.63 -16.48 14.14
C GLN A 169 -1.40 -15.70 13.64
N ILE A 170 -1.09 -14.55 14.23
CA ILE A 170 0.12 -13.80 13.90
C ILE A 170 1.39 -14.60 14.20
N LYS A 171 1.47 -15.26 15.36
CA LYS A 171 2.60 -16.15 15.69
C LYS A 171 2.72 -17.31 14.71
N LYS A 172 1.59 -17.88 14.26
CA LYS A 172 1.57 -18.92 13.24
C LYS A 172 2.09 -18.39 11.89
N THR A 173 1.72 -17.16 11.52
CA THR A 173 2.22 -16.51 10.32
C THR A 173 3.72 -16.24 10.39
N ILE A 174 4.23 -15.79 11.54
CA ILE A 174 5.67 -15.63 11.78
C ILE A 174 6.40 -16.97 11.60
N ALA A 175 5.92 -18.02 12.25
CA ALA A 175 6.53 -19.35 12.12
C ALA A 175 6.52 -19.89 10.69
N PHE A 176 5.45 -19.60 9.93
CA PHE A 176 5.36 -19.94 8.53
C PHE A 176 6.40 -19.19 7.68
N ILE A 177 6.58 -17.89 7.91
CA ILE A 177 7.63 -17.11 7.22
C ILE A 177 9.01 -17.69 7.54
N GLU A 178 9.30 -18.00 8.82
CA GLU A 178 10.56 -18.62 9.24
C GLU A 178 10.80 -19.97 8.54
N GLU A 179 9.76 -20.80 8.40
CA GLU A 179 9.84 -22.11 7.76
C GLU A 179 10.24 -22.00 6.28
N TYR A 180 9.61 -21.10 5.54
CA TYR A 180 9.77 -21.02 4.09
C TYR A 180 10.89 -20.08 3.63
N THR A 181 11.39 -19.20 4.50
CA THR A 181 12.50 -18.30 4.15
C THR A 181 13.81 -18.68 4.82
N GLY A 182 13.77 -19.45 5.91
CA GLY A 182 14.93 -19.75 6.75
C GLY A 182 15.37 -18.60 7.65
N GLU A 183 14.78 -17.40 7.48
CA GLU A 183 15.06 -16.23 8.33
C GLU A 183 14.39 -16.38 9.70
N LYS A 184 14.97 -15.73 10.73
CA LYS A 184 14.40 -15.76 12.08
C LYS A 184 13.84 -14.41 12.46
N PHE A 185 12.70 -14.42 13.16
CA PHE A 185 12.06 -13.21 13.64
C PHE A 185 12.92 -12.53 14.70
N ASP A 186 13.34 -11.31 14.44
CA ASP A 186 14.04 -10.43 15.38
C ASP A 186 13.05 -9.47 16.05
N GLU A 187 12.71 -9.78 17.30
CA GLU A 187 11.77 -8.99 18.09
C GLU A 187 12.32 -7.56 18.36
N ALA A 188 13.62 -7.40 18.52
CA ALA A 188 14.21 -6.09 18.76
C ALA A 188 14.14 -5.20 17.51
N ALA A 189 14.39 -5.77 16.33
CA ALA A 189 14.20 -5.08 15.06
C ALA A 189 12.74 -4.69 14.84
N PHE A 190 11.81 -5.59 15.16
CA PHE A 190 10.36 -5.35 15.08
C PHE A 190 9.96 -4.14 15.94
N TRP A 191 10.27 -4.14 17.23
CA TRP A 191 9.88 -3.05 18.13
C TRP A 191 10.49 -1.71 17.75
N LYS A 192 11.73 -1.70 17.27
CA LYS A 192 12.37 -0.49 16.76
C LYS A 192 11.60 0.16 15.61
N VAL A 193 11.06 -0.65 14.70
CA VAL A 193 10.24 -0.15 13.58
C VAL A 193 8.87 0.31 14.07
N ILE A 194 8.23 -0.43 14.99
CA ILE A 194 6.94 -0.06 15.56
C ILE A 194 7.01 1.28 16.32
N GLU A 195 8.08 1.50 17.09
CA GLU A 195 8.30 2.79 17.77
C GLU A 195 8.41 3.95 16.78
N ALA A 196 9.19 3.75 15.71
CA ALA A 196 9.32 4.75 14.64
C ALA A 196 7.97 4.99 13.92
N HIS A 197 7.21 3.93 13.68
CA HIS A 197 5.88 4.03 13.08
C HIS A 197 4.89 4.79 13.96
N ASN A 198 4.93 4.58 15.26
CA ASN A 198 4.10 5.34 16.21
C ASN A 198 4.39 6.86 16.16
N GLU A 199 5.63 7.26 15.88
CA GLU A 199 5.96 8.67 15.64
C GLU A 199 5.27 9.20 14.38
N GLU A 200 5.26 8.42 13.31
CA GLU A 200 4.60 8.79 12.05
C GLU A 200 3.08 8.89 12.20
N VAL A 201 2.47 7.98 12.95
CA VAL A 201 1.03 8.06 13.27
C VAL A 201 0.71 9.36 14.00
N ARG A 202 1.55 9.78 14.97
CA ARG A 202 1.37 11.08 15.63
C ARG A 202 1.50 12.25 14.65
N ASN A 203 2.45 12.20 13.74
CA ASN A 203 2.62 13.23 12.70
C ASN A 203 1.40 13.28 11.76
N GLU A 204 0.81 12.13 11.43
CA GLU A 204 -0.41 12.06 10.64
C GLU A 204 -1.58 12.71 11.38
N MET A 205 -1.78 12.40 12.65
CA MET A 205 -2.82 13.04 13.46
C MET A 205 -2.64 14.56 13.51
N GLU A 206 -1.41 15.05 13.66
CA GLU A 206 -1.11 16.48 13.63
C GLU A 206 -1.39 17.09 12.24
N LYS A 207 -1.03 16.42 11.17
CA LYS A 207 -1.37 16.89 9.80
C LYS A 207 -2.87 17.02 9.59
N TRP A 208 -3.69 16.14 10.17
CA TRP A 208 -5.16 16.24 10.10
C TRP A 208 -5.71 17.52 10.73
N GLU A 209 -5.07 18.06 11.78
CA GLU A 209 -5.46 19.35 12.35
C GLU A 209 -5.30 20.49 11.34
N TYR A 210 -4.21 20.45 10.53
CA TYR A 210 -4.05 21.44 9.45
C TYR A 210 -5.02 21.22 8.29
N VAL A 211 -5.33 19.96 7.97
CA VAL A 211 -6.31 19.62 6.91
C VAL A 211 -7.69 20.21 7.20
N LYS A 212 -8.08 20.39 8.45
CA LYS A 212 -9.33 21.06 8.83
C LYS A 212 -9.38 22.54 8.43
N THR A 213 -8.25 23.16 8.15
CA THR A 213 -8.13 24.58 7.84
C THR A 213 -8.07 24.85 6.34
N PRO A 214 -8.40 26.08 5.87
CA PRO A 214 -8.27 26.44 4.47
C PRO A 214 -6.80 26.62 4.03
N TYR A 215 -5.86 26.58 4.97
CA TYR A 215 -4.43 26.78 4.71
C TYR A 215 -3.63 25.50 4.54
N SER A 216 -4.29 24.34 4.62
CA SER A 216 -3.59 23.07 4.42
C SER A 216 -3.02 22.96 3.01
N PRO A 217 -1.75 22.58 2.84
CA PRO A 217 -1.17 22.27 1.55
C PRO A 217 -1.44 20.80 1.14
N ILE A 218 -2.08 20.01 1.98
CA ILE A 218 -2.38 18.59 1.77
C ILE A 218 -3.77 18.50 1.14
N GLY A 219 -3.89 17.70 0.08
CA GLY A 219 -5.15 17.47 -0.60
C GLY A 219 -5.02 16.52 -1.78
N GLY A 220 -6.16 16.05 -2.26
CA GLY A 220 -6.23 15.10 -3.36
C GLY A 220 -5.82 13.68 -2.97
N THR A 221 -5.50 12.89 -3.99
CA THR A 221 -5.05 11.49 -3.83
C THR A 221 -3.71 11.34 -3.13
N MET A 222 -2.97 12.42 -2.94
CA MET A 222 -1.58 12.32 -2.50
C MET A 222 -1.45 11.71 -1.11
N GLY A 223 -2.33 12.07 -0.17
CA GLY A 223 -2.34 11.48 1.17
C GLY A 223 -2.61 9.97 1.13
N ALA A 224 -3.66 9.56 0.42
CA ALA A 224 -4.02 8.15 0.29
C ALA A 224 -2.93 7.30 -0.40
N LEU A 225 -2.32 7.84 -1.46
CA LEU A 225 -1.20 7.17 -2.14
C LEU A 225 0.01 7.05 -1.25
N TYR A 226 0.33 8.07 -0.46
CA TYR A 226 1.44 8.02 0.47
C TYR A 226 1.28 6.85 1.45
N HIS A 227 0.12 6.71 2.07
CA HIS A 227 -0.16 5.60 2.96
C HIS A 227 -0.09 4.24 2.27
N ALA A 228 -0.75 4.08 1.13
CA ALA A 228 -0.74 2.83 0.39
C ALA A 228 0.70 2.39 0.05
N PHE A 229 1.53 3.29 -0.44
CA PHE A 229 2.91 2.97 -0.79
C PHE A 229 3.83 2.84 0.43
N TYR A 230 3.58 3.62 1.47
CA TYR A 230 4.31 3.53 2.72
C TYR A 230 4.19 2.14 3.34
N PHE A 231 2.96 1.67 3.53
CA PHE A 231 2.70 0.36 4.11
C PHE A 231 3.19 -0.78 3.21
N THR A 232 3.02 -0.65 1.91
CA THR A 232 3.18 -1.75 0.98
C THR A 232 4.62 -2.07 0.65
N PHE A 233 5.47 -1.06 0.51
CA PHE A 233 6.85 -1.26 0.06
C PHE A 233 7.87 -1.20 1.17
N SER A 234 7.53 -0.63 2.32
CA SER A 234 8.53 -0.42 3.35
C SER A 234 8.27 -1.19 4.64
N GLY A 235 7.01 -1.52 4.93
CA GLY A 235 6.66 -2.01 6.26
C GLY A 235 7.15 -1.11 7.37
N GLY A 236 7.20 0.20 7.14
CA GLY A 236 7.71 1.18 8.09
C GLY A 236 9.24 1.28 8.19
N ARG A 237 10.00 0.53 7.38
CA ARG A 237 11.47 0.42 7.54
C ARG A 237 12.29 1.48 6.82
N LEU A 238 11.73 2.19 5.83
CA LEU A 238 12.50 3.09 4.99
C LEU A 238 12.65 4.51 5.60
N PRO A 239 13.86 4.92 6.01
CA PRO A 239 14.08 6.25 6.57
C PRO A 239 13.67 7.40 5.65
N VAL A 240 13.80 7.22 4.33
CA VAL A 240 13.43 8.24 3.33
C VAL A 240 11.95 8.59 3.38
N ILE A 241 11.11 7.63 3.72
CA ILE A 241 9.66 7.83 3.85
C ILE A 241 9.38 8.64 5.13
N ARG A 242 9.99 8.27 6.26
CA ARG A 242 9.86 9.01 7.53
C ARG A 242 10.33 10.46 7.42
N GLU A 243 11.43 10.70 6.73
CA GLU A 243 11.93 12.06 6.50
C GLU A 243 10.99 12.88 5.60
N ALA A 244 10.37 12.24 4.60
CA ALA A 244 9.35 12.90 3.78
C ALA A 244 8.12 13.28 4.62
N ASP A 245 7.66 12.39 5.49
CA ASP A 245 6.55 12.64 6.41
C ASP A 245 6.81 13.87 7.30
N LYS A 246 7.96 13.93 7.96
CA LYS A 246 8.38 15.08 8.77
C LYS A 246 8.46 16.39 7.97
N LYS A 247 8.89 16.32 6.71
CA LYS A 247 8.92 17.51 5.83
C LYS A 247 7.52 17.99 5.47
N ILE A 248 6.61 17.08 5.23
CA ILE A 248 5.21 17.41 4.90
C ILE A 248 4.53 18.10 6.08
N LEU A 249 4.72 17.58 7.30
CA LEU A 249 4.22 18.23 8.51
C LEU A 249 4.76 19.68 8.64
N ARG A 250 6.07 19.87 8.51
CA ARG A 250 6.67 21.23 8.54
C ARG A 250 6.13 22.16 7.45
N LEU A 251 5.81 21.63 6.28
CA LEU A 251 5.18 22.41 5.21
C LEU A 251 3.73 22.80 5.57
N ALA A 252 3.00 21.93 6.25
CA ALA A 252 1.64 22.22 6.73
C ALA A 252 1.67 23.28 7.83
N GLU A 253 2.53 23.15 8.83
CA GLU A 253 2.77 24.13 9.89
C GLU A 253 3.08 25.52 9.32
N ARG A 254 4.01 25.55 8.38
CA ARG A 254 4.43 26.79 7.73
C ARG A 254 3.29 27.44 6.93
N ALA A 255 2.58 26.66 6.12
CA ALA A 255 1.46 27.18 5.33
C ALA A 255 0.35 27.74 6.22
N TYR A 256 0.09 27.11 7.37
CA TYR A 256 -0.86 27.57 8.36
C TYR A 256 -0.39 28.87 9.04
N ALA A 257 0.87 28.95 9.47
CA ALA A 257 1.43 30.16 10.10
C ALA A 257 1.41 31.38 9.14
N GLU A 258 1.76 31.15 7.87
CA GLU A 258 1.78 32.17 6.83
C GLU A 258 0.38 32.48 6.27
N LYS A 259 -0.69 31.77 6.70
CA LYS A 259 -2.06 31.89 6.17
C LYS A 259 -2.13 31.74 4.64
N THR A 260 -1.32 30.84 4.10
CA THR A 260 -1.21 30.63 2.66
C THR A 260 -2.41 29.84 2.14
N ASN A 261 -3.19 30.41 1.21
CA ASN A 261 -4.23 29.67 0.52
C ASN A 261 -3.60 28.76 -0.55
N CYS A 262 -3.48 27.48 -0.22
CA CYS A 262 -2.82 26.48 -1.07
C CYS A 262 -3.69 25.97 -2.22
N PHE A 263 -5.02 26.13 -2.10
CA PHE A 263 -6.00 25.66 -3.08
C PHE A 263 -7.01 26.76 -3.42
N PRO A 264 -6.60 27.81 -4.14
CA PRO A 264 -7.43 29.01 -4.36
C PRO A 264 -8.70 28.76 -5.19
N LYS A 265 -8.78 27.66 -5.92
CA LYS A 265 -9.97 27.29 -6.69
C LYS A 265 -10.99 26.48 -5.87
N ALA A 266 -10.66 26.10 -4.63
CA ALA A 266 -11.55 25.28 -3.81
C ALA A 266 -12.81 26.06 -3.42
N ARG A 267 -13.96 25.60 -3.86
CA ARG A 267 -15.30 26.09 -3.49
C ARG A 267 -15.93 25.19 -2.43
N HIS A 268 -15.62 23.89 -2.51
CA HIS A 268 -16.09 22.85 -1.62
C HIS A 268 -14.90 22.00 -1.16
N ARG A 269 -15.01 21.48 0.05
CA ARG A 269 -14.06 20.52 0.62
C ARG A 269 -14.82 19.23 0.87
N ALA A 270 -14.27 18.12 0.44
CA ALA A 270 -14.91 16.82 0.51
C ALA A 270 -13.95 15.80 1.14
N ILE A 271 -14.51 14.82 1.82
CA ILE A 271 -13.83 13.60 2.23
C ILE A 271 -14.23 12.51 1.24
N MET A 272 -13.27 11.78 0.72
CA MET A 272 -13.50 10.61 -0.10
C MET A 272 -13.33 9.37 0.77
N TRP A 273 -14.43 8.66 1.01
CA TRP A 273 -14.40 7.44 1.78
C TRP A 273 -14.14 6.23 0.88
N GLY A 274 -13.12 5.46 1.20
CA GLY A 274 -12.72 4.25 0.46
C GLY A 274 -11.37 4.41 -0.24
N GLY A 275 -10.93 3.34 -0.89
CA GLY A 275 -9.69 3.37 -1.66
C GLY A 275 -9.78 4.28 -2.87
N PRO A 276 -8.67 4.94 -3.28
CA PRO A 276 -8.64 5.69 -4.53
C PRO A 276 -8.93 4.75 -5.70
N ALA A 277 -9.60 5.27 -6.72
CA ALA A 277 -9.76 4.56 -7.98
C ALA A 277 -8.38 4.35 -8.62
N CYS A 278 -7.77 3.19 -8.39
CA CYS A 278 -6.40 2.89 -8.82
C CYS A 278 -6.20 3.03 -10.33
N TYR A 279 -7.26 2.84 -11.10
CA TYR A 279 -7.30 3.04 -12.55
C TYR A 279 -7.53 4.51 -12.96
N TRP A 280 -7.85 5.41 -12.03
CA TRP A 280 -8.05 6.84 -12.31
C TRP A 280 -7.57 7.73 -11.14
N LEU A 281 -6.30 7.71 -10.87
CA LEU A 281 -5.66 8.51 -9.82
C LEU A 281 -5.81 10.02 -10.02
N GLN A 282 -6.20 10.44 -11.23
CA GLN A 282 -6.45 11.85 -11.55
C GLN A 282 -7.84 12.34 -11.08
N PHE A 283 -8.71 11.46 -10.59
CA PHE A 283 -10.08 11.81 -10.20
C PHE A 283 -10.16 12.99 -9.21
N PRO A 284 -9.43 13.02 -8.09
CA PRO A 284 -9.44 14.16 -7.19
C PRO A 284 -8.92 15.46 -7.83
N ASN A 285 -7.93 15.35 -8.71
CA ASN A 285 -7.41 16.50 -9.44
C ASN A 285 -8.41 17.04 -10.46
N TRP A 286 -9.15 16.17 -11.11
CA TRP A 286 -10.25 16.54 -12.00
C TRP A 286 -11.37 17.26 -11.23
N LEU A 287 -11.81 16.73 -10.09
CA LEU A 287 -12.79 17.36 -9.21
C LEU A 287 -12.35 18.77 -8.82
N TYR A 288 -11.10 18.94 -8.41
CA TYR A 288 -10.57 20.23 -8.02
C TYR A 288 -10.48 21.21 -9.20
N ASN A 289 -9.91 20.78 -10.31
CA ASN A 289 -9.64 21.65 -11.46
C ASN A 289 -10.89 22.06 -12.20
N CYS A 290 -11.86 21.16 -12.37
CA CYS A 290 -13.07 21.39 -13.14
C CYS A 290 -14.24 21.94 -12.30
N TRP A 291 -14.33 21.49 -11.04
CA TRP A 291 -15.51 21.77 -10.21
C TRP A 291 -15.20 22.56 -8.94
N GLY A 292 -13.93 22.74 -8.61
CA GLY A 292 -13.51 23.39 -7.37
C GLY A 292 -13.81 22.55 -6.13
N VAL A 293 -13.92 21.23 -6.27
CA VAL A 293 -14.09 20.31 -5.14
C VAL A 293 -12.73 19.77 -4.72
N LEU A 294 -12.23 20.25 -3.59
CA LEU A 294 -11.00 19.78 -3.01
C LEU A 294 -11.27 18.54 -2.15
N VAL A 295 -10.80 17.40 -2.59
CA VAL A 295 -10.73 16.21 -1.74
C VAL A 295 -9.62 16.43 -0.73
N VAL A 296 -9.94 16.46 0.56
CA VAL A 296 -8.97 16.76 1.63
C VAL A 296 -8.48 15.49 2.34
N ALA A 297 -9.25 14.39 2.24
CA ALA A 297 -8.92 13.09 2.80
C ALA A 297 -9.65 11.98 2.05
#